data_545bcef7c773a429b9f0d6a3967226c6
#
_entry.id   545bcef7c773a429b9f0d6a3967226c6
#
_cell.length_a   1.000
_cell.length_b   1.000
_cell.length_c   1.000
_cell.angle_alpha   90.00
_cell.angle_beta   90.00
_cell.angle_gamma   90.00
#
_symmetry.space_group_name_H-M   'P 1'
#
loop_
_entity.id
_entity.type
_entity.pdbx_description
1 polymer ?
#
loop_
_entity_poly.entity_id
_entity_poly.type
_entity_poly.pdbx_seq_one_letter_code
_entity_poly.pdbx_strand_id
1 'polypeptide(L)'
;DRVPSIIVSLGLLVALPRSEASESLSLRVGLNGDEFSFRVAGGDEQRSWLLQFSEGGMIWQDFLFLAPGFGKGSMSGVDVSPAALPVPNAEKGFFRVVEFREVDPFYQEYLAARARWRASGLTSYRYGFRWSTMIFWDGSIEVEEGLVSSYDRVQAFPPFFEEPPLYRTIDGLFDRIEQAWTEGAASISVTWHPEFGYPSSVGIDQSLLIADEEQYWTIGFLEPIR
;
A
#
# COMPACT_ATOMS: atom_id res chain seq x y z
N ASP A 1 36.46 7.21 -17.71
CA ASP A 1 35.73 6.26 -16.86
C ASP A 1 35.39 6.95 -15.55
N ARG A 2 34.13 7.37 -15.43
CA ARG A 2 33.60 7.91 -14.17
C ARG A 2 32.93 6.77 -13.44
N VAL A 3 33.50 6.40 -12.31
CA VAL A 3 32.81 5.54 -11.34
C VAL A 3 31.58 6.30 -10.82
N PRO A 4 30.36 5.80 -11.00
CA PRO A 4 29.18 6.50 -10.49
C PRO A 4 29.25 6.56 -8.95
N SER A 5 29.23 7.76 -8.41
CA SER A 5 29.14 7.96 -6.96
C SER A 5 27.69 7.71 -6.54
N ILE A 6 27.39 6.49 -6.10
CA ILE A 6 26.09 6.17 -5.54
C ILE A 6 26.03 6.69 -4.10
N ILE A 7 25.19 7.67 -3.86
CA ILE A 7 24.90 8.15 -2.50
C ILE A 7 23.91 7.14 -1.87
N VAL A 8 24.42 6.28 -1.01
CA VAL A 8 23.58 5.40 -0.19
C VAL A 8 23.05 6.22 0.98
N SER A 9 21.83 6.69 0.90
CA SER A 9 21.13 7.29 2.04
C SER A 9 20.49 6.19 2.86
N LEU A 10 21.03 5.91 4.04
CA LEU A 10 20.52 4.89 4.96
C LEU A 10 19.29 5.47 5.68
N GLY A 11 18.13 5.38 5.06
CA GLY A 11 16.86 5.61 5.74
C GLY A 11 16.49 4.34 6.51
N LEU A 12 16.74 4.30 7.82
CA LEU A 12 16.20 3.28 8.70
C LEU A 12 14.69 3.54 8.84
N LEU A 13 13.89 2.98 7.96
CA LEU A 13 12.44 2.94 8.14
C LEU A 13 12.16 1.74 9.06
N VAL A 14 12.10 2.02 10.36
CA VAL A 14 11.62 1.07 11.36
C VAL A 14 10.16 0.80 11.03
N ALA A 15 9.85 -0.43 10.61
CA ALA A 15 8.48 -0.90 10.64
C ALA A 15 7.98 -0.75 12.08
N LEU A 16 6.91 0.01 12.29
CA LEU A 16 6.33 0.22 13.61
C LEU A 16 5.97 -1.14 14.22
N PRO A 17 6.43 -1.46 15.43
CA PRO A 17 6.18 -2.76 16.04
C PRO A 17 4.74 -2.85 16.49
N ARG A 18 4.03 -3.90 16.05
CA ARG A 18 2.98 -4.47 16.88
C ARG A 18 3.65 -5.18 18.05
N SER A 19 3.21 -4.81 19.25
CA SER A 19 3.57 -5.32 20.57
C SER A 19 4.13 -6.74 20.59
N GLU A 20 5.39 -6.85 20.85
CA GLU A 20 6.22 -7.83 21.52
C GLU A 20 7.63 -7.62 20.99
N ALA A 21 8.63 -7.59 21.87
CA ALA A 21 10.00 -7.18 21.58
C ALA A 21 10.54 -7.80 20.28
N SER A 22 10.30 -7.17 19.12
CA SER A 22 10.88 -7.57 17.87
C SER A 22 12.34 -7.10 17.86
N GLU A 23 13.26 -8.03 17.77
CA GLU A 23 14.66 -7.70 17.48
C GLU A 23 14.65 -6.81 16.22
N SER A 24 15.25 -5.62 16.34
CA SER A 24 15.27 -4.65 15.24
C SER A 24 16.09 -5.21 14.08
N LEU A 25 15.45 -5.43 12.94
CA LEU A 25 16.15 -5.79 11.72
C LEU A 25 17.07 -4.63 11.30
N SER A 26 18.32 -4.92 11.02
CA SER A 26 19.27 -3.94 10.51
C SER A 26 19.73 -4.33 9.11
N LEU A 27 19.76 -3.35 8.21
CA LEU A 27 20.31 -3.48 6.86
C LEU A 27 21.55 -2.59 6.75
N ARG A 28 22.67 -3.16 6.30
CA ARG A 28 23.84 -2.41 5.88
C ARG A 28 24.05 -2.62 4.39
N VAL A 29 24.28 -1.55 3.67
CA VAL A 29 24.62 -1.59 2.25
C VAL A 29 26.02 -1.04 2.07
N GLY A 30 26.84 -1.72 1.31
CA GLY A 30 28.21 -1.34 0.98
C GLY A 30 28.55 -1.74 -0.44
N LEU A 31 29.80 -1.50 -0.82
CA LEU A 31 30.37 -2.00 -2.07
C LEU A 31 31.44 -3.02 -1.74
N ASN A 32 31.45 -4.11 -2.48
CA ASN A 32 32.48 -5.14 -2.45
C ASN A 32 33.02 -5.31 -3.89
N GLY A 33 34.09 -4.60 -4.21
CA GLY A 33 34.51 -4.42 -5.61
C GLY A 33 33.46 -3.62 -6.38
N ASP A 34 32.95 -4.19 -7.46
CA ASP A 34 31.91 -3.59 -8.30
C ASP A 34 30.50 -4.09 -7.95
N GLU A 35 30.32 -4.85 -6.88
CA GLU A 35 29.05 -5.40 -6.45
C GLU A 35 28.48 -4.67 -5.22
N PHE A 36 27.15 -4.55 -5.15
CA PHE A 36 26.48 -4.12 -3.93
C PHE A 36 26.51 -5.24 -2.89
N SER A 37 27.01 -4.92 -1.72
CA SER A 37 27.06 -5.84 -0.58
C SER A 37 25.94 -5.49 0.39
N PHE A 38 24.96 -6.38 0.52
CA PHE A 38 23.85 -6.25 1.47
C PHE A 38 24.14 -7.15 2.67
N ARG A 39 24.11 -6.57 3.86
CA ARG A 39 24.30 -7.28 5.12
C ARG A 39 23.10 -7.05 6.01
N VAL A 40 22.43 -8.12 6.42
CA VAL A 40 21.24 -8.11 7.24
C VAL A 40 21.50 -8.81 8.55
N ALA A 41 21.07 -8.22 9.66
CA ALA A 41 21.09 -8.81 11.00
C ALA A 41 19.76 -8.59 11.72
N GLY A 42 19.43 -9.44 12.69
CA GLY A 42 18.14 -9.41 13.42
C GLY A 42 17.03 -10.16 12.72
N GLY A 43 17.35 -11.10 11.81
CA GLY A 43 16.36 -11.93 11.13
C GLY A 43 15.67 -12.92 12.06
N ASP A 44 14.41 -13.21 11.81
CA ASP A 44 13.57 -14.17 12.51
C ASP A 44 13.53 -15.52 11.76
N GLU A 45 13.45 -16.63 12.48
CA GLU A 45 13.39 -17.98 11.89
C GLU A 45 12.10 -18.24 11.10
N GLN A 46 11.05 -17.50 11.42
CA GLN A 46 9.71 -17.71 10.83
C GLN A 46 9.36 -16.65 9.79
N ARG A 47 10.20 -15.62 9.65
CA ARG A 47 9.92 -14.49 8.76
C ARG A 47 10.84 -14.47 7.56
N SER A 48 10.25 -14.21 6.43
CA SER A 48 10.94 -13.89 5.19
C SER A 48 10.96 -12.39 4.97
N TRP A 49 11.90 -11.91 4.17
CA TRP A 49 12.07 -10.50 3.92
C TRP A 49 12.25 -10.24 2.43
N LEU A 50 11.83 -9.07 2.00
CA LEU A 50 12.11 -8.56 0.66
C LEU A 50 13.06 -7.38 0.75
N LEU A 51 14.12 -7.44 -0.05
CA LEU A 51 14.96 -6.30 -0.31
C LEU A 51 14.36 -5.54 -1.48
N GLN A 52 14.05 -4.26 -1.27
CA GLN A 52 13.44 -3.39 -2.25
C GLN A 52 14.37 -2.25 -2.62
N PHE A 53 14.27 -1.82 -3.86
CA PHE A 53 15.00 -0.69 -4.42
C PHE A 53 14.04 0.39 -4.93
N SER A 54 14.42 1.66 -4.78
CA SER A 54 13.71 2.81 -5.36
C SER A 54 14.70 3.87 -5.79
N GLU A 55 14.59 4.35 -7.02
CA GLU A 55 15.43 5.45 -7.51
C GLU A 55 15.06 6.80 -6.87
N GLY A 56 13.76 7.04 -6.64
CA GLY A 56 13.23 8.29 -6.09
C GLY A 56 12.68 8.22 -4.66
N GLY A 57 12.70 7.03 -4.03
CA GLY A 57 12.17 6.84 -2.68
C GLY A 57 10.65 6.72 -2.58
N MET A 58 9.89 6.88 -3.68
CA MET A 58 8.42 6.80 -3.69
C MET A 58 7.89 5.50 -4.27
N ILE A 59 8.49 4.99 -5.35
CA ILE A 59 8.09 3.73 -5.99
C ILE A 59 9.15 2.69 -5.65
N TRP A 60 8.74 1.60 -5.00
CA TRP A 60 9.61 0.52 -4.56
C TRP A 60 9.41 -0.71 -5.43
N GLN A 61 10.53 -1.35 -5.80
CA GLN A 61 10.54 -2.56 -6.61
C GLN A 61 11.26 -3.66 -5.83
N ASP A 62 10.64 -4.85 -5.78
CA ASP A 62 11.23 -6.03 -5.16
C ASP A 62 12.37 -6.54 -6.04
N PHE A 63 13.51 -6.89 -5.45
CA PHE A 63 14.60 -7.45 -6.23
C PHE A 63 15.31 -8.64 -5.58
N LEU A 64 15.17 -8.84 -4.27
CA LEU A 64 15.77 -9.96 -3.60
C LEU A 64 14.90 -10.49 -2.47
N PHE A 65 14.61 -11.78 -2.50
CA PHE A 65 13.92 -12.50 -1.44
C PHE A 65 14.94 -13.08 -0.45
N LEU A 66 14.73 -12.81 0.83
CA LEU A 66 15.52 -13.33 1.93
C LEU A 66 14.69 -14.35 2.70
N ALA A 67 15.09 -15.62 2.65
CA ALA A 67 14.38 -16.73 3.28
C ALA A 67 14.31 -16.62 4.81
N PRO A 68 13.40 -17.34 5.48
CA PRO A 68 13.34 -17.41 6.93
C PRO A 68 14.70 -17.79 7.54
N GLY A 69 15.04 -17.16 8.64
CA GLY A 69 16.33 -17.37 9.31
C GLY A 69 17.50 -16.59 8.73
N PHE A 70 17.33 -15.88 7.61
CA PHE A 70 18.39 -15.04 7.06
C PHE A 70 18.73 -13.89 8.03
N GLY A 71 20.00 -13.81 8.45
CA GLY A 71 20.49 -12.80 9.40
C GLY A 71 20.23 -13.12 10.88
N LYS A 72 19.72 -14.31 11.22
CA LYS A 72 19.53 -14.72 12.61
C LYS A 72 20.86 -14.97 13.32
N GLY A 73 21.02 -14.34 14.49
CA GLY A 73 22.18 -14.57 15.37
C GLY A 73 23.54 -14.10 14.82
N SER A 74 23.63 -13.82 13.53
CA SER A 74 24.82 -13.26 12.89
C SER A 74 24.41 -12.45 11.66
N MET A 75 25.30 -11.56 11.25
CA MET A 75 25.12 -10.79 10.02
C MET A 75 25.24 -11.71 8.81
N SER A 76 24.16 -11.96 8.11
CA SER A 76 24.15 -12.67 6.82
C SER A 76 24.22 -11.68 5.67
N GLY A 77 24.84 -12.05 4.58
CA GLY A 77 25.02 -11.14 3.46
C GLY A 77 24.88 -11.77 2.10
N VAL A 78 24.57 -10.93 1.14
CA VAL A 78 24.51 -11.25 -0.29
C VAL A 78 25.15 -10.13 -1.08
N ASP A 79 25.91 -10.47 -2.09
CA ASP A 79 26.51 -9.53 -3.01
C ASP A 79 25.73 -9.59 -4.33
N VAL A 80 25.37 -8.42 -4.87
CA VAL A 80 24.47 -8.27 -6.01
C VAL A 80 25.12 -7.37 -7.04
N SER A 81 25.22 -7.86 -8.27
CA SER A 81 25.69 -7.05 -9.40
C SER A 81 24.76 -5.85 -9.64
N PRO A 82 25.28 -4.66 -9.95
CA PRO A 82 24.49 -3.50 -10.36
C PRO A 82 23.54 -3.78 -11.52
N ALA A 83 23.90 -4.70 -12.41
CA ALA A 83 23.04 -5.11 -13.53
C ALA A 83 21.80 -5.90 -13.10
N ALA A 84 21.79 -6.48 -11.90
CA ALA A 84 20.66 -7.21 -11.34
C ALA A 84 19.68 -6.32 -10.55
N LEU A 85 19.97 -5.03 -10.41
CA LEU A 85 19.02 -4.08 -9.82
C LEU A 85 17.81 -3.89 -10.75
N PRO A 86 16.62 -3.62 -10.19
CA PRO A 86 15.42 -3.36 -10.99
C PRO A 86 15.56 -2.20 -11.98
N VAL A 87 16.45 -1.24 -11.69
CA VAL A 87 16.81 -0.14 -12.56
C VAL A 87 18.33 -0.22 -12.80
N PRO A 88 18.78 -0.91 -13.86
CA PRO A 88 20.18 -0.97 -14.20
C PRO A 88 20.75 0.42 -14.49
N ASN A 89 21.96 0.69 -13.97
CA ASN A 89 22.68 1.97 -14.14
C ASN A 89 22.01 3.18 -13.45
N ALA A 90 21.18 2.97 -12.42
CA ALA A 90 20.69 4.06 -11.60
C ALA A 90 21.88 4.82 -10.99
N GLU A 91 21.91 6.15 -11.16
CA GLU A 91 22.96 7.01 -10.59
C GLU A 91 22.83 7.16 -9.07
N LYS A 92 21.63 6.93 -8.55
CA LYS A 92 21.29 6.97 -7.12
C LYS A 92 20.14 6.01 -6.83
N GLY A 93 20.00 5.61 -5.57
CA GLY A 93 18.89 4.78 -5.17
C GLY A 93 18.82 4.61 -3.66
N PHE A 94 17.65 4.16 -3.24
CA PHE A 94 17.32 3.86 -1.87
C PHE A 94 17.07 2.36 -1.75
N PHE A 95 17.51 1.77 -0.65
CA PHE A 95 17.23 0.38 -0.34
C PHE A 95 16.47 0.28 0.97
N ARG A 96 15.54 -0.65 1.03
CA ARG A 96 14.88 -1.03 2.28
C ARG A 96 14.65 -2.53 2.33
N VAL A 97 14.53 -3.05 3.55
CA VAL A 97 14.05 -4.41 3.81
C VAL A 97 12.66 -4.30 4.38
N VAL A 98 11.74 -5.04 3.82
CA VAL A 98 10.37 -5.18 4.33
C VAL A 98 10.10 -6.64 4.66
N GLU A 99 9.26 -6.90 5.66
CA GLU A 99 8.81 -8.24 5.95
C GLU A 99 8.05 -8.79 4.73
N PHE A 100 8.54 -9.92 4.19
CA PHE A 100 7.78 -10.69 3.22
C PHE A 100 6.74 -11.48 4.00
N ARG A 101 5.54 -11.00 4.00
CA ARG A 101 4.40 -11.82 4.39
C ARG A 101 4.04 -12.64 3.17
N GLU A 102 3.98 -13.96 3.34
CA GLU A 102 3.36 -14.85 2.37
C GLU A 102 2.07 -14.16 1.94
N VAL A 103 1.93 -13.94 0.66
CA VAL A 103 1.06 -12.89 0.12
C VAL A 103 -0.32 -13.04 0.74
N ASP A 104 -0.66 -12.12 1.62
CA ASP A 104 -1.98 -12.07 2.25
C ASP A 104 -3.03 -12.20 1.12
N PRO A 105 -3.85 -13.25 1.11
CA PRO A 105 -4.86 -13.47 0.07
C PRO A 105 -5.69 -12.23 -0.20
N PHE A 106 -6.00 -11.46 0.84
CA PHE A 106 -6.67 -10.19 0.72
C PHE A 106 -5.88 -9.18 -0.13
N TYR A 107 -4.56 -9.05 0.10
CA TYR A 107 -3.73 -8.10 -0.66
C TYR A 107 -3.58 -8.51 -2.12
N GLN A 108 -3.56 -9.81 -2.42
CA GLN A 108 -3.60 -10.31 -3.80
C GLN A 108 -4.91 -9.93 -4.50
N GLU A 109 -6.04 -10.14 -3.83
CA GLU A 109 -7.35 -9.74 -4.37
C GLU A 109 -7.43 -8.24 -4.59
N TYR A 110 -6.92 -7.45 -3.64
CA TYR A 110 -6.81 -6.00 -3.75
C TYR A 110 -6.01 -5.57 -4.98
N LEU A 111 -4.80 -6.13 -5.19
CA LEU A 111 -3.96 -5.82 -6.35
C LEU A 111 -4.64 -6.18 -7.66
N ALA A 112 -5.25 -7.36 -7.73
CA ALA A 112 -5.97 -7.81 -8.91
C ALA A 112 -7.19 -6.91 -9.21
N ALA A 113 -7.92 -6.49 -8.19
CA ALA A 113 -9.06 -5.59 -8.30
C ALA A 113 -8.63 -4.20 -8.78
N ARG A 114 -7.59 -3.63 -8.17
CA ARG A 114 -7.02 -2.33 -8.58
C ARG A 114 -6.47 -2.35 -10.01
N ALA A 115 -5.88 -3.48 -10.43
CA ALA A 115 -5.44 -3.65 -11.82
C ALA A 115 -6.61 -3.65 -12.81
N ARG A 116 -7.75 -4.33 -12.49
CA ARG A 116 -8.96 -4.29 -13.31
C ARG A 116 -9.55 -2.89 -13.41
N TRP A 117 -9.60 -2.16 -12.27
CA TRP A 117 -10.06 -0.78 -12.26
C TRP A 117 -9.21 0.11 -13.19
N ARG A 118 -7.90 0.07 -13.06
CA ARG A 118 -6.97 0.83 -13.93
C ARG A 118 -7.10 0.43 -15.41
N ALA A 119 -7.30 -0.84 -15.70
CA ALA A 119 -7.48 -1.33 -17.05
C ALA A 119 -8.81 -0.87 -17.69
N SER A 120 -9.81 -0.48 -16.89
CA SER A 120 -11.06 0.10 -17.40
C SER A 120 -10.83 1.44 -18.10
N GLY A 121 -9.77 2.18 -17.73
CA GLY A 121 -9.47 3.51 -18.25
C GLY A 121 -10.47 4.60 -17.86
N LEU A 122 -11.38 4.33 -16.93
CA LEU A 122 -12.41 5.27 -16.50
C LEU A 122 -11.80 6.37 -15.64
N THR A 123 -11.74 7.57 -16.18
CA THR A 123 -11.31 8.78 -15.46
C THR A 123 -12.47 9.73 -15.20
N SER A 124 -13.58 9.59 -15.94
CA SER A 124 -14.79 10.40 -15.78
C SER A 124 -16.00 9.49 -15.59
N TYR A 125 -16.67 9.61 -14.44
CA TYR A 125 -17.76 8.73 -14.05
C TYR A 125 -18.60 9.35 -12.94
N ARG A 126 -19.85 8.90 -12.84
CA ARG A 126 -20.76 9.17 -11.73
C ARG A 126 -21.04 7.87 -10.98
N TYR A 127 -21.10 7.93 -9.65
CA TYR A 127 -21.41 6.76 -8.85
C TYR A 127 -22.27 7.09 -7.63
N GLY A 128 -23.12 6.14 -7.26
CA GLY A 128 -23.89 6.20 -6.02
C GLY A 128 -23.01 5.78 -4.84
N PHE A 129 -22.92 6.62 -3.82
CA PHE A 129 -22.05 6.41 -2.68
C PHE A 129 -22.84 6.52 -1.37
N ARG A 130 -22.74 5.50 -0.55
CA ARG A 130 -23.23 5.52 0.83
C ARG A 130 -22.05 5.22 1.75
N TRP A 131 -21.87 6.07 2.74
CA TRP A 131 -20.83 5.93 3.75
C TRP A 131 -21.41 6.06 5.14
N SER A 132 -20.93 5.29 6.10
CA SER A 132 -21.36 5.32 7.49
C SER A 132 -20.24 4.98 8.47
N THR A 133 -20.28 5.66 9.59
CA THR A 133 -19.67 5.38 10.89
C THR A 133 -20.76 5.69 11.93
N MET A 134 -20.47 6.44 13.00
CA MET A 134 -21.51 7.10 13.82
C MET A 134 -22.31 8.15 13.05
N ILE A 135 -21.78 8.63 11.94
CA ILE A 135 -22.45 9.52 11.00
C ILE A 135 -22.63 8.81 9.66
N PHE A 136 -23.56 9.27 8.83
CA PHE A 136 -23.70 8.72 7.49
C PHE A 136 -23.91 9.79 6.42
N TRP A 137 -23.53 9.45 5.21
CA TRP A 137 -23.79 10.23 4.01
C TRP A 137 -24.24 9.30 2.89
N ASP A 138 -25.29 9.71 2.16
CA ASP A 138 -25.88 8.96 1.03
C ASP A 138 -26.15 9.94 -0.10
N GLY A 139 -25.69 9.61 -1.30
CA GLY A 139 -25.84 10.45 -2.46
C GLY A 139 -25.09 9.92 -3.69
N SER A 140 -24.85 10.80 -4.64
CA SER A 140 -24.01 10.50 -5.79
C SER A 140 -22.83 11.46 -5.89
N ILE A 141 -21.72 10.96 -6.42
CA ILE A 141 -20.49 11.72 -6.64
C ILE A 141 -20.15 11.64 -8.12
N GLU A 142 -19.81 12.78 -8.69
CA GLU A 142 -19.35 12.91 -10.06
C GLU A 142 -17.87 13.22 -10.08
N VAL A 143 -17.13 12.47 -10.87
CA VAL A 143 -15.67 12.57 -11.05
C VAL A 143 -15.41 12.84 -12.50
N GLU A 144 -14.65 13.89 -12.79
CA GLU A 144 -14.15 14.26 -14.12
C GLU A 144 -12.62 14.29 -14.09
N GLU A 145 -12.00 13.61 -15.04
CA GLU A 145 -10.54 13.51 -15.17
C GLU A 145 -9.83 13.10 -13.85
N GLY A 146 -10.48 12.21 -13.08
CA GLY A 146 -9.95 11.73 -11.80
C GLY A 146 -10.18 12.67 -10.61
N LEU A 147 -10.83 13.81 -10.80
CA LEU A 147 -11.14 14.78 -9.75
C LEU A 147 -12.63 14.87 -9.51
N VAL A 148 -13.05 15.05 -8.26
CA VAL A 148 -14.45 15.28 -7.92
C VAL A 148 -14.90 16.62 -8.52
N SER A 149 -15.90 16.58 -9.43
CA SER A 149 -16.49 17.76 -10.04
C SER A 149 -17.75 18.22 -9.32
N SER A 150 -18.58 17.27 -8.88
CA SER A 150 -19.82 17.56 -8.16
C SER A 150 -20.27 16.41 -7.27
N TYR A 151 -21.22 16.68 -6.40
CA TYR A 151 -21.95 15.68 -5.62
C TYR A 151 -23.39 16.11 -5.38
N ASP A 152 -24.27 15.13 -5.29
CA ASP A 152 -25.69 15.33 -5.02
C ASP A 152 -26.11 14.48 -3.81
N ARG A 153 -26.37 15.15 -2.68
CA ARG A 153 -26.72 14.52 -1.42
C ARG A 153 -28.20 14.16 -1.39
N VAL A 154 -28.48 12.89 -1.18
CA VAL A 154 -29.86 12.42 -0.91
C VAL A 154 -30.15 12.53 0.60
N GLN A 155 -29.27 12.05 1.44
CA GLN A 155 -29.45 12.05 2.89
C GLN A 155 -28.10 12.08 3.63
N ALA A 156 -28.09 12.75 4.80
CA ALA A 156 -26.94 12.68 5.72
C ALA A 156 -27.39 12.78 7.17
N PHE A 157 -26.58 12.24 8.08
CA PHE A 157 -26.73 12.44 9.52
C PHE A 157 -25.34 12.72 10.14
N PRO A 158 -25.20 13.82 10.88
CA PRO A 158 -26.18 14.89 11.10
C PRO A 158 -26.56 15.61 9.80
N PRO A 159 -27.76 16.21 9.70
CA PRO A 159 -28.28 16.77 8.44
C PRO A 159 -27.50 17.96 7.88
N PHE A 160 -26.63 18.58 8.70
CA PHE A 160 -25.72 19.66 8.26
C PHE A 160 -24.44 19.13 7.59
N PHE A 161 -24.28 17.81 7.45
CA PHE A 161 -23.15 17.18 6.78
C PHE A 161 -23.40 17.24 5.26
N GLU A 162 -23.03 18.35 4.64
CA GLU A 162 -23.36 18.59 3.23
C GLU A 162 -22.44 17.85 2.26
N GLU A 163 -21.17 17.79 2.58
CA GLU A 163 -20.17 17.16 1.72
C GLU A 163 -20.01 15.67 2.00
N PRO A 164 -19.72 14.85 0.97
CA PRO A 164 -19.31 13.47 1.19
C PRO A 164 -18.00 13.42 1.98
N PRO A 165 -17.73 12.33 2.72
CA PRO A 165 -16.51 12.18 3.49
C PRO A 165 -15.27 12.14 2.59
N LEU A 166 -14.09 12.11 3.20
CA LEU A 166 -12.81 11.92 2.51
C LEU A 166 -12.83 10.65 1.63
N TYR A 167 -11.92 10.58 0.65
CA TYR A 167 -11.82 9.45 -0.30
C TYR A 167 -12.99 9.39 -1.30
N ARG A 168 -13.22 10.49 -2.00
CA ARG A 168 -14.38 10.73 -2.87
C ARG A 168 -14.22 10.23 -4.31
N THR A 169 -13.12 9.56 -4.64
CA THR A 169 -12.90 8.92 -5.94
C THR A 169 -12.70 7.44 -5.75
N ILE A 170 -12.91 6.64 -6.79
CA ILE A 170 -12.65 5.19 -6.71
C ILE A 170 -11.17 4.92 -6.37
N ASP A 171 -10.24 5.68 -6.94
CA ASP A 171 -8.82 5.56 -6.58
C ASP A 171 -8.57 5.91 -5.11
N GLY A 172 -9.20 6.96 -4.59
CA GLY A 172 -9.14 7.33 -3.18
C GLY A 172 -9.70 6.24 -2.25
N LEU A 173 -10.74 5.50 -2.67
CA LEU A 173 -11.25 4.36 -1.91
C LEU A 173 -10.24 3.20 -1.89
N PHE A 174 -9.55 2.92 -2.99
CA PHE A 174 -8.46 1.97 -3.01
C PHE A 174 -7.32 2.40 -2.07
N ASP A 175 -6.93 3.67 -2.12
CA ASP A 175 -5.85 4.19 -1.26
C ASP A 175 -6.23 4.07 0.22
N ARG A 176 -7.50 4.28 0.59
CA ARG A 176 -7.99 4.08 1.97
C ARG A 176 -7.92 2.63 2.42
N ILE A 177 -8.27 1.69 1.55
CA ILE A 177 -8.16 0.25 1.83
C ILE A 177 -6.70 -0.14 2.05
N GLU A 178 -5.81 0.30 1.17
CA GLU A 178 -4.37 0.05 1.27
C GLU A 178 -3.76 0.66 2.55
N GLN A 179 -4.18 1.87 2.90
CA GLN A 179 -3.78 2.53 4.14
C GLN A 179 -4.21 1.70 5.35
N ALA A 180 -5.48 1.29 5.43
CA ALA A 180 -5.99 0.49 6.53
C ALA A 180 -5.23 -0.84 6.68
N TRP A 181 -4.95 -1.51 5.55
CA TRP A 181 -4.17 -2.74 5.55
C TRP A 181 -2.74 -2.51 6.04
N THR A 182 -2.07 -1.44 5.57
CA THR A 182 -0.71 -1.07 5.96
C THR A 182 -0.61 -0.69 7.44
N GLU A 183 -1.60 0.06 7.94
CA GLU A 183 -1.70 0.45 9.34
C GLU A 183 -2.07 -0.73 10.25
N GLY A 184 -2.48 -1.83 9.65
CA GLY A 184 -2.80 -3.06 10.33
C GLY A 184 -4.15 -3.02 11.01
N ALA A 185 -5.17 -2.56 10.32
CA ALA A 185 -6.56 -2.64 10.78
C ALA A 185 -6.90 -4.03 11.31
N ALA A 186 -7.71 -4.07 12.35
CA ALA A 186 -8.13 -5.29 13.03
C ALA A 186 -8.96 -6.19 12.10
N SER A 187 -9.80 -5.59 11.24
CA SER A 187 -10.44 -6.29 10.14
C SER A 187 -10.67 -5.39 8.93
N ILE A 188 -10.58 -5.99 7.75
CA ILE A 188 -10.95 -5.36 6.47
C ILE A 188 -11.78 -6.38 5.69
N SER A 189 -12.97 -5.97 5.28
CA SER A 189 -13.83 -6.75 4.41
C SER A 189 -14.14 -5.94 3.15
N VAL A 190 -13.95 -6.53 1.96
CA VAL A 190 -14.20 -5.87 0.68
C VAL A 190 -14.94 -6.80 -0.26
N THR A 191 -15.95 -6.27 -0.94
CA THR A 191 -16.55 -6.89 -2.11
C THR A 191 -16.12 -6.10 -3.35
N TRP A 192 -15.49 -6.78 -4.29
CA TRP A 192 -15.03 -6.18 -5.53
C TRP A 192 -16.06 -6.32 -6.62
N HIS A 193 -16.25 -5.26 -7.42
CA HIS A 193 -17.07 -5.37 -8.63
C HIS A 193 -16.42 -6.34 -9.62
N PRO A 194 -17.14 -7.34 -10.12
CA PRO A 194 -16.55 -8.43 -10.89
C PRO A 194 -15.90 -7.99 -12.21
N GLU A 195 -16.46 -7.02 -12.88
CA GLU A 195 -15.99 -6.54 -14.19
C GLU A 195 -14.93 -5.43 -14.02
N PHE A 196 -15.26 -4.36 -13.30
CA PHE A 196 -14.38 -3.18 -13.19
C PHE A 196 -13.41 -3.24 -12.02
N GLY A 197 -13.64 -4.12 -11.06
CA GLY A 197 -12.74 -4.28 -9.92
C GLY A 197 -12.89 -3.22 -8.81
N TYR A 198 -13.70 -2.17 -8.95
CA TYR A 198 -13.86 -1.19 -7.88
C TYR A 198 -14.47 -1.82 -6.61
N PRO A 199 -14.16 -1.26 -5.42
CA PRO A 199 -14.72 -1.77 -4.17
C PRO A 199 -16.20 -1.40 -4.04
N SER A 200 -17.09 -2.36 -4.31
CA SER A 200 -18.54 -2.15 -4.26
C SER A 200 -19.10 -2.11 -2.83
N SER A 201 -18.44 -2.76 -1.90
CA SER A 201 -18.73 -2.69 -0.46
C SER A 201 -17.46 -2.85 0.34
N VAL A 202 -17.31 -2.06 1.38
CA VAL A 202 -16.13 -2.10 2.26
C VAL A 202 -16.56 -1.93 3.71
N GLY A 203 -15.94 -2.71 4.60
CA GLY A 203 -15.95 -2.52 6.04
C GLY A 203 -14.52 -2.50 6.56
N ILE A 204 -14.16 -1.48 7.33
CA ILE A 204 -12.87 -1.35 7.99
C ILE A 204 -13.10 -1.13 9.48
N ASP A 205 -12.47 -1.97 10.30
CA ASP A 205 -12.38 -1.84 11.74
C ASP A 205 -10.88 -1.70 12.08
N GLN A 206 -10.49 -0.56 12.62
CA GLN A 206 -9.08 -0.29 12.95
C GLN A 206 -8.66 -0.99 14.24
N SER A 207 -9.57 -1.15 15.21
CA SER A 207 -9.23 -1.70 16.51
C SER A 207 -10.43 -2.34 17.20
N LEU A 208 -10.37 -3.63 17.47
CA LEU A 208 -11.38 -4.35 18.25
C LEU A 208 -11.60 -3.80 19.67
N LEU A 209 -10.78 -2.86 20.12
CA LEU A 209 -10.83 -2.27 21.47
C LEU A 209 -11.52 -0.90 21.50
N ILE A 210 -11.79 -0.30 20.34
CA ILE A 210 -12.42 1.01 20.22
C ILE A 210 -13.76 0.79 19.54
N ALA A 211 -14.83 1.23 20.19
CA ALA A 211 -16.16 1.19 19.60
C ALA A 211 -16.38 2.45 18.75
N ASP A 212 -17.21 2.31 17.72
CA ASP A 212 -17.72 3.41 16.88
C ASP A 212 -16.68 4.05 15.93
N GLU A 213 -15.56 3.37 15.66
CA GLU A 213 -14.55 3.82 14.69
C GLU A 213 -14.64 3.07 13.36
N GLU A 214 -15.50 2.09 13.28
CA GLU A 214 -15.71 1.29 12.07
C GLU A 214 -16.22 2.18 10.93
N GLN A 215 -15.67 1.94 9.76
CA GLN A 215 -16.05 2.63 8.53
C GLN A 215 -16.69 1.65 7.56
N TYR A 216 -17.85 2.01 7.05
CA TYR A 216 -18.55 1.21 6.05
C TYR A 216 -18.90 2.09 4.85
N TRP A 217 -18.73 1.56 3.64
CA TRP A 217 -19.27 2.20 2.45
C TRP A 217 -19.74 1.20 1.41
N THR A 218 -20.66 1.65 0.59
CA THR A 218 -21.18 0.90 -0.54
C THR A 218 -21.30 1.78 -1.77
N ILE A 219 -21.05 1.18 -2.94
CA ILE A 219 -21.27 1.79 -4.24
C ILE A 219 -22.48 1.12 -4.89
N GLY A 220 -23.57 1.86 -5.04
CA GLY A 220 -24.82 1.34 -5.56
C GLY A 220 -24.83 1.21 -7.10
N PHE A 221 -24.19 2.14 -7.81
CA PHE A 221 -24.03 2.14 -9.26
C PHE A 221 -22.74 2.90 -9.64
N LEU A 222 -22.23 2.65 -10.84
CA LEU A 222 -21.18 3.43 -11.45
C LEU A 222 -21.43 3.53 -12.95
N GLU A 223 -21.48 4.76 -13.46
CA GLU A 223 -21.80 5.08 -14.84
C GLU A 223 -20.70 5.99 -15.42
N PRO A 224 -20.10 5.63 -16.58
CA PRO A 224 -19.18 6.52 -17.29
C PRO A 224 -19.87 7.81 -17.74
N ILE A 225 -19.15 8.94 -17.60
CA ILE A 225 -19.55 10.23 -18.17
C ILE A 225 -18.76 10.44 -19.46
N ARG A 226 -19.44 10.97 -20.48
CA ARG A 226 -18.83 11.24 -21.79
C ARG A 226 -18.47 12.73 -21.90
#